data_b9c935d2d07a6fa9fef7c0941ee17db3
#
_entry.id   b9c935d2d07a6fa9fef7c0941ee17db3
#
_cell.length_a   1.000
_cell.length_b   1.000
_cell.length_c   1.000
_cell.angle_alpha   90.00
_cell.angle_beta   90.00
_cell.angle_gamma   90.00
#
_symmetry.space_group_name_H-M   'P 1'
#
loop_
_entity.id
_entity.type
_entity.pdbx_description
1 polymer ?
#
loop_
_entity_poly.entity_id
_entity_poly.type
_entity_poly.pdbx_seq_one_letter_code
_entity_poly.pdbx_strand_id
1 'polypeptide(L)'
;MQRSNWKVFYENLHDTMHARVTHESSYAAARDEARELGEMPLELHIMDGNGEPYEFWEKLELRAYANGHGYMEGIFNPGAAERDPVSRAHFETLAAAYGETRAREILGMNRHNTVIYGSGSPHTVFQQFRVIRPIAVDRTMIEIQTFRCKGAPDGVFKRAMLYANVINSPSSNVMPDDIELYNRCQEGNATRGGDWVSMHRYHGSDRSDADGMVSLNGTSELPMRNQFHAWKTYMEAGAAPTGTAAATGDRACC
;
A
#
# COMPACT_ATOMS: atom_id res chain seq x y z
N MET A 1 13.63 9.66 -4.52
CA MET A 1 12.79 10.45 -5.49
C MET A 1 12.61 9.60 -6.74
N GLN A 2 11.36 9.39 -7.14
CA GLN A 2 11.02 8.63 -8.35
C GLN A 2 10.72 9.57 -9.52
N ARG A 3 11.01 9.10 -10.74
CA ARG A 3 10.75 9.80 -11.99
C ARG A 3 9.40 9.37 -12.57
N SER A 4 8.33 9.67 -11.84
CA SER A 4 6.96 9.40 -12.30
C SER A 4 5.96 10.26 -11.57
N ASN A 5 4.76 10.29 -12.12
CA ASN A 5 3.60 10.89 -11.46
C ASN A 5 3.27 10.14 -10.17
N TRP A 6 2.81 10.85 -9.18
CA TRP A 6 2.48 10.30 -7.87
C TRP A 6 1.38 9.22 -7.90
N LYS A 7 0.49 9.25 -8.87
CA LYS A 7 -0.58 8.25 -9.03
C LYS A 7 -0.04 6.86 -9.31
N VAL A 8 1.07 6.75 -10.06
CA VAL A 8 1.72 5.46 -10.35
C VAL A 8 2.13 4.73 -9.08
N PHE A 9 2.60 5.45 -8.07
CA PHE A 9 2.94 4.84 -6.78
C PHE A 9 1.72 4.28 -6.05
N TYR A 10 0.59 4.98 -6.08
CA TYR A 10 -0.64 4.47 -5.48
C TYR A 10 -1.21 3.26 -6.21
N GLU A 11 -1.13 3.26 -7.53
CA GLU A 11 -1.52 2.11 -8.35
C GLU A 11 -0.69 0.88 -7.97
N ASN A 12 0.63 1.03 -7.88
CA ASN A 12 1.54 -0.05 -7.49
C ASN A 12 1.19 -0.63 -6.11
N LEU A 13 0.84 0.19 -5.12
CA LEU A 13 0.51 -0.29 -3.77
C LEU A 13 -0.66 -1.30 -3.74
N HIS A 14 -1.58 -1.21 -4.68
CA HIS A 14 -2.76 -2.07 -4.75
C HIS A 14 -2.78 -3.00 -5.97
N ASP A 15 -1.76 -2.94 -6.81
CA ASP A 15 -1.61 -3.88 -7.91
C ASP A 15 -0.86 -5.13 -7.45
N THR A 16 -1.59 -6.22 -7.27
CA THR A 16 -1.02 -7.52 -6.91
C THR A 16 -0.42 -8.25 -8.11
N MET A 17 -0.78 -7.85 -9.33
CA MET A 17 -0.37 -8.55 -10.54
C MET A 17 1.09 -8.27 -10.91
N HIS A 18 1.61 -7.07 -10.60
CA HIS A 18 3.00 -6.74 -10.90
C HIS A 18 4.00 -7.51 -10.04
N ALA A 19 3.66 -7.81 -8.77
CA ALA A 19 4.60 -8.33 -7.79
C ALA A 19 5.37 -9.55 -8.32
N ARG A 20 4.66 -10.54 -8.84
CA ARG A 20 5.25 -11.78 -9.36
C ARG A 20 6.11 -11.57 -10.61
N VAL A 21 5.74 -10.66 -11.49
CA VAL A 21 6.46 -10.44 -12.76
C VAL A 21 7.62 -9.48 -12.57
N THR A 22 7.37 -8.39 -11.87
CA THR A 22 8.36 -7.31 -11.68
C THR A 22 9.52 -7.77 -10.79
N HIS A 23 9.24 -8.55 -9.74
CA HIS A 23 10.24 -8.99 -8.77
C HIS A 23 10.72 -10.43 -8.98
N GLU A 24 10.60 -10.97 -10.19
CA GLU A 24 10.96 -12.35 -10.48
C GLU A 24 12.43 -12.64 -10.13
N SER A 25 13.34 -11.77 -10.48
CA SER A 25 14.76 -11.91 -10.17
C SER A 25 15.04 -11.94 -8.66
N SER A 26 14.30 -11.13 -7.88
CA SER A 26 14.47 -11.03 -6.44
C SER A 26 14.03 -12.30 -5.72
N TYR A 27 12.80 -12.79 -5.99
CA TYR A 27 12.32 -13.99 -5.31
C TYR A 27 12.99 -15.26 -5.83
N ALA A 28 13.40 -15.30 -7.10
CA ALA A 28 14.17 -16.42 -7.61
C ALA A 28 15.53 -16.52 -6.91
N ALA A 29 16.25 -15.40 -6.78
CA ALA A 29 17.51 -15.36 -6.04
C ALA A 29 17.32 -15.74 -4.57
N ALA A 30 16.25 -15.29 -3.91
CA ALA A 30 15.96 -15.67 -2.54
C ALA A 30 15.73 -17.17 -2.38
N ARG A 31 15.04 -17.81 -3.32
CA ARG A 31 14.82 -19.27 -3.34
C ARG A 31 16.11 -20.06 -3.59
N ASP A 32 16.96 -19.55 -4.46
CA ASP A 32 18.24 -20.17 -4.75
C ASP A 32 19.15 -20.13 -3.53
N GLU A 33 19.29 -18.97 -2.90
CA GLU A 33 20.07 -18.80 -1.68
C GLU A 33 19.52 -19.65 -0.53
N ALA A 34 18.21 -19.70 -0.34
CA ALA A 34 17.58 -20.54 0.69
C ALA A 34 17.87 -22.02 0.48
N ARG A 35 17.96 -22.49 -0.77
CA ARG A 35 18.35 -23.88 -1.09
C ARG A 35 19.81 -24.16 -0.76
N GLU A 36 20.69 -23.20 -1.02
CA GLU A 36 22.11 -23.32 -0.67
C GLU A 36 22.34 -23.30 0.85
N LEU A 37 21.61 -22.45 1.58
CA LEU A 37 21.67 -22.39 3.05
C LEU A 37 21.00 -23.59 3.72
N GLY A 38 20.05 -24.25 3.07
CA GLY A 38 19.23 -25.31 3.66
C GLY A 38 18.13 -24.80 4.61
N GLU A 39 17.89 -23.49 4.63
CA GLU A 39 16.86 -22.82 5.42
C GLU A 39 16.35 -21.56 4.73
N MET A 40 15.21 -21.02 5.17
CA MET A 40 14.61 -19.78 4.66
C MET A 40 14.62 -18.70 5.75
N PRO A 41 15.71 -17.94 5.90
CA PRO A 41 15.76 -16.80 6.82
C PRO A 41 14.67 -15.77 6.53
N LEU A 42 14.32 -14.96 7.51
CA LEU A 42 13.24 -13.98 7.40
C LEU A 42 13.48 -12.98 6.24
N GLU A 43 14.70 -12.60 5.98
CA GLU A 43 15.11 -11.73 4.87
C GLU A 43 14.72 -12.30 3.51
N LEU A 44 15.07 -13.57 3.29
CA LEU A 44 14.75 -14.27 2.05
C LEU A 44 13.24 -14.55 1.95
N HIS A 45 12.60 -14.89 3.06
CA HIS A 45 11.15 -15.09 3.11
C HIS A 45 10.36 -13.83 2.75
N ILE A 46 10.83 -12.64 3.18
CA ILE A 46 10.22 -11.36 2.79
C ILE A 46 10.33 -11.13 1.28
N MET A 47 11.47 -11.44 0.67
CA MET A 47 11.66 -11.33 -0.78
C MET A 47 10.82 -12.36 -1.53
N ASP A 48 10.80 -13.61 -1.06
CA ASP A 48 10.07 -14.73 -1.66
C ASP A 48 8.56 -14.48 -1.73
N GLY A 49 7.99 -13.74 -0.78
CA GLY A 49 6.58 -13.38 -0.75
C GLY A 49 6.06 -12.70 -2.03
N ASN A 50 6.95 -12.03 -2.80
CA ASN A 50 6.58 -11.47 -4.10
C ASN A 50 6.34 -12.56 -5.17
N GLY A 51 6.88 -13.75 -4.98
CA GLY A 51 6.76 -14.89 -5.89
C GLY A 51 5.52 -15.76 -5.65
N GLU A 52 4.60 -15.37 -4.78
CA GLU A 52 3.35 -16.10 -4.57
C GLU A 52 2.53 -16.22 -5.87
N PRO A 53 1.84 -17.36 -6.09
CA PRO A 53 1.05 -17.58 -7.29
C PRO A 53 -0.16 -16.65 -7.36
N TYR A 54 -0.72 -16.46 -8.57
CA TYR A 54 -1.87 -15.55 -8.76
C TYR A 54 -3.10 -15.99 -7.96
N GLU A 55 -3.28 -17.26 -7.71
CA GLU A 55 -4.36 -17.81 -6.87
C GLU A 55 -4.24 -17.39 -5.40
N PHE A 56 -3.04 -17.12 -4.92
CA PHE A 56 -2.83 -16.50 -3.60
C PHE A 56 -3.30 -15.05 -3.62
N TRP A 57 -2.85 -14.27 -4.60
CA TRP A 57 -3.22 -12.86 -4.73
C TRP A 57 -4.71 -12.67 -4.97
N GLU A 58 -5.35 -13.56 -5.73
CA GLU A 58 -6.79 -13.50 -6.01
C GLU A 58 -7.65 -13.69 -4.75
N LYS A 59 -7.18 -14.47 -3.78
CA LYS A 59 -7.88 -14.68 -2.49
C LYS A 59 -7.85 -13.49 -1.55
N LEU A 60 -6.96 -12.53 -1.80
CA LEU A 60 -6.94 -11.31 -1.02
C LEU A 60 -8.18 -10.48 -1.30
N GLU A 61 -8.50 -9.57 -0.40
CA GLU A 61 -9.59 -8.62 -0.57
C GLU A 61 -9.06 -7.21 -0.69
N LEU A 62 -9.40 -6.55 -1.79
CA LEU A 62 -9.17 -5.12 -1.99
C LEU A 62 -10.41 -4.36 -1.53
N ARG A 63 -10.20 -3.37 -0.70
CA ARG A 63 -11.26 -2.53 -0.15
C ARG A 63 -11.04 -1.09 -0.54
N ALA A 64 -12.09 -0.47 -1.08
CA ALA A 64 -12.10 0.90 -1.56
C ALA A 64 -13.19 1.70 -0.85
N TYR A 65 -12.85 2.91 -0.46
CA TYR A 65 -13.76 3.88 0.12
C TYR A 65 -13.90 5.08 -0.79
N ALA A 66 -14.95 5.86 -0.60
CA ALA A 66 -15.08 7.18 -1.24
C ALA A 66 -13.78 8.00 -1.07
N ASN A 67 -13.56 8.96 -1.94
CA ASN A 67 -12.37 9.83 -1.93
C ASN A 67 -11.02 9.13 -2.23
N GLY A 68 -11.04 7.93 -2.80
CA GLY A 68 -9.85 7.22 -3.25
C GLY A 68 -9.10 6.43 -2.17
N HIS A 69 -9.60 6.42 -0.93
CA HIS A 69 -8.99 5.64 0.14
C HIS A 69 -9.19 4.14 -0.05
N GLY A 70 -8.30 3.33 0.52
CA GLY A 70 -8.44 1.87 0.43
C GLY A 70 -7.31 1.12 1.12
N TYR A 71 -7.43 -0.19 1.15
CA TYR A 71 -6.39 -1.10 1.64
C TYR A 71 -6.58 -2.50 1.07
N MET A 72 -5.54 -3.31 1.18
CA MET A 72 -5.55 -4.72 0.90
C MET A 72 -5.65 -5.51 2.20
N GLU A 73 -6.43 -6.58 2.22
CA GLU A 73 -6.62 -7.44 3.39
C GLU A 73 -6.36 -8.90 3.04
N GLY A 74 -5.89 -9.67 4.03
CA GLY A 74 -5.71 -11.13 3.88
C GLY A 74 -4.29 -11.60 3.60
N ILE A 75 -3.32 -10.70 3.42
CA ILE A 75 -1.94 -11.09 3.07
C ILE A 75 -1.19 -11.79 4.22
N PHE A 76 -1.51 -11.41 5.46
CA PHE A 76 -0.88 -11.99 6.65
C PHE A 76 -1.84 -12.93 7.37
N ASN A 77 -1.32 -14.09 7.79
CA ASN A 77 -2.09 -15.01 8.60
C ASN A 77 -2.11 -14.54 10.07
N PRO A 78 -3.28 -14.18 10.65
CA PRO A 78 -3.37 -13.75 12.05
C PRO A 78 -2.87 -14.81 13.05
N GLY A 79 -2.96 -16.09 12.72
CA GLY A 79 -2.43 -17.20 13.53
C GLY A 79 -0.90 -17.32 13.52
N ALA A 80 -0.22 -16.56 12.66
CA ALA A 80 1.24 -16.52 12.66
C ALA A 80 1.82 -15.89 13.94
N ALA A 81 1.01 -15.12 14.68
CA ALA A 81 1.42 -14.50 15.95
C ALA A 81 1.92 -15.51 16.99
N GLU A 82 1.48 -16.75 16.94
CA GLU A 82 1.86 -17.80 17.89
C GLU A 82 3.06 -18.65 17.44
N ARG A 83 3.55 -18.47 16.21
CA ARG A 83 4.54 -19.35 15.58
C ARG A 83 5.99 -19.03 15.92
N ASP A 84 6.27 -17.79 16.27
CA ASP A 84 7.64 -17.36 16.53
C ASP A 84 7.76 -16.58 17.85
N PRO A 85 8.96 -16.56 18.49
CA PRO A 85 9.15 -15.95 19.79
C PRO A 85 8.84 -14.44 19.84
N VAL A 86 9.10 -13.68 18.77
CA VAL A 86 8.89 -12.23 18.75
C VAL A 86 7.39 -11.92 18.69
N SER A 87 6.65 -12.64 17.85
CA SER A 87 5.20 -12.48 17.74
C SER A 87 4.49 -12.88 19.02
N ARG A 88 4.95 -13.96 19.67
CA ARG A 88 4.44 -14.40 20.97
C ARG A 88 4.67 -13.35 22.06
N ALA A 89 5.88 -12.84 22.19
CA ALA A 89 6.20 -11.79 23.16
C ALA A 89 5.38 -10.51 22.92
N HIS A 90 5.10 -10.18 21.65
CA HIS A 90 4.24 -9.04 21.31
C HIS A 90 2.78 -9.29 21.74
N PHE A 91 2.25 -10.47 21.45
CA PHE A 91 0.91 -10.85 21.91
C PHE A 91 0.80 -10.78 23.43
N GLU A 92 1.75 -11.38 24.18
CA GLU A 92 1.78 -11.37 25.64
C GLU A 92 1.82 -9.93 26.20
N THR A 93 2.61 -9.05 25.59
CA THR A 93 2.68 -7.64 25.97
C THR A 93 1.33 -6.94 25.78
N LEU A 94 0.66 -7.17 24.65
CA LEU A 94 -0.66 -6.59 24.37
C LEU A 94 -1.74 -7.20 25.27
N ALA A 95 -1.70 -8.51 25.49
CA ALA A 95 -2.65 -9.21 26.35
C ALA A 95 -2.56 -8.74 27.80
N ALA A 96 -1.36 -8.50 28.31
CA ALA A 96 -1.15 -7.95 29.64
C ALA A 96 -1.70 -6.51 29.77
N ALA A 97 -1.64 -5.71 28.71
CA ALA A 97 -2.10 -4.32 28.72
C ALA A 97 -3.61 -4.16 28.45
N TYR A 98 -4.19 -4.98 27.58
CA TYR A 98 -5.54 -4.79 27.05
C TYR A 98 -6.46 -6.00 27.16
N GLY A 99 -5.96 -7.13 27.68
CA GLY A 99 -6.66 -8.42 27.68
C GLY A 99 -6.50 -9.19 26.37
N GLU A 100 -6.62 -10.52 26.42
CA GLU A 100 -6.34 -11.41 25.27
C GLU A 100 -7.26 -11.13 24.08
N THR A 101 -8.56 -10.92 24.31
CA THR A 101 -9.51 -10.64 23.22
C THR A 101 -9.08 -9.43 22.42
N ARG A 102 -8.78 -8.32 23.10
CA ARG A 102 -8.35 -7.09 22.45
C ARG A 102 -6.98 -7.22 21.76
N ALA A 103 -6.07 -7.95 22.36
CA ALA A 103 -4.77 -8.27 21.77
C ALA A 103 -4.93 -9.03 20.44
N ARG A 104 -5.81 -10.02 20.38
CA ARG A 104 -6.13 -10.76 19.15
C ARG A 104 -6.78 -9.88 18.09
N GLU A 105 -7.69 -9.00 18.47
CA GLU A 105 -8.29 -8.03 17.56
C GLU A 105 -7.23 -7.09 16.95
N ILE A 106 -6.32 -6.55 17.78
CA ILE A 106 -5.24 -5.65 17.32
C ILE A 106 -4.32 -6.37 16.33
N LEU A 107 -3.85 -7.56 16.68
CA LEU A 107 -2.94 -8.33 15.83
C LEU A 107 -3.64 -8.96 14.62
N GLY A 108 -4.95 -9.13 14.70
CA GLY A 108 -5.78 -9.61 13.59
C GLY A 108 -6.08 -8.57 12.52
N MET A 109 -5.76 -7.30 12.76
CA MET A 109 -5.92 -6.25 11.75
C MET A 109 -4.91 -6.42 10.62
N ASN A 110 -5.33 -7.16 9.61
CA ASN A 110 -4.50 -7.57 8.48
C ASN A 110 -4.63 -6.59 7.29
N ARG A 111 -4.34 -5.33 7.53
CA ARG A 111 -4.38 -4.28 6.52
C ARG A 111 -3.01 -4.03 5.95
N HIS A 112 -2.86 -4.29 4.67
CA HIS A 112 -1.62 -4.08 3.92
C HIS A 112 -1.80 -2.90 2.96
N ASN A 113 -0.71 -2.16 2.72
CA ASN A 113 -0.68 -1.06 1.76
C ASN A 113 -1.90 -0.14 1.83
N THR A 114 -2.27 0.31 3.03
CA THR A 114 -3.37 1.27 3.19
C THR A 114 -3.06 2.56 2.43
N VAL A 115 -4.02 3.05 1.66
CA VAL A 115 -3.93 4.31 0.93
C VAL A 115 -4.81 5.35 1.61
N ILE A 116 -4.17 6.43 2.06
CA ILE A 116 -4.83 7.70 2.36
C ILE A 116 -4.60 8.58 1.14
N TYR A 117 -5.57 8.57 0.22
CA TYR A 117 -5.39 9.13 -1.11
C TYR A 117 -4.99 10.60 -1.08
N GLY A 118 -4.00 10.94 -1.90
CA GLY A 118 -3.44 12.28 -2.02
C GLY A 118 -2.24 12.58 -1.13
N SER A 119 -2.00 11.84 -0.02
CA SER A 119 -0.97 12.24 0.93
C SER A 119 -0.12 11.12 1.53
N GLY A 120 -0.64 9.92 1.72
CA GLY A 120 0.14 8.94 2.45
C GLY A 120 -0.35 7.49 2.38
N SER A 121 0.49 6.60 2.89
CA SER A 121 0.22 5.18 2.98
C SER A 121 0.82 4.59 4.25
N PRO A 122 0.01 4.31 5.28
CA PRO A 122 0.45 3.53 6.42
C PRO A 122 0.56 2.04 6.05
N HIS A 123 1.61 1.41 6.60
CA HIS A 123 1.82 -0.02 6.56
C HIS A 123 1.88 -0.51 8.01
N THR A 124 0.78 -1.04 8.49
CA THR A 124 0.60 -1.31 9.93
C THR A 124 1.51 -2.43 10.45
N VAL A 125 1.65 -3.51 9.71
CA VAL A 125 2.43 -4.70 10.14
C VAL A 125 3.91 -4.38 10.30
N PHE A 126 4.48 -3.57 9.40
CA PHE A 126 5.88 -3.19 9.45
C PHE A 126 6.12 -1.78 10.00
N GLN A 127 5.11 -1.20 10.66
CA GLN A 127 5.22 0.07 11.38
C GLN A 127 5.81 1.19 10.53
N GLN A 128 5.32 1.32 9.30
CA GLN A 128 5.79 2.35 8.36
C GLN A 128 4.69 3.33 8.01
N PHE A 129 5.11 4.54 7.70
CA PHE A 129 4.28 5.54 7.04
C PHE A 129 5.04 6.10 5.84
N ARG A 130 4.39 6.10 4.69
CA ARG A 130 4.92 6.64 3.44
C ARG A 130 4.21 7.96 3.18
N VAL A 131 4.98 9.05 3.10
CA VAL A 131 4.47 10.38 2.73
C VAL A 131 4.75 10.58 1.24
N ILE A 132 3.70 10.87 0.49
CA ILE A 132 3.77 11.08 -0.96
C ILE A 132 3.74 12.58 -1.23
N ARG A 133 4.81 13.10 -1.84
CA ARG A 133 4.96 14.52 -2.19
C ARG A 133 5.13 14.67 -3.70
N PRO A 134 4.08 15.02 -4.43
CA PRO A 134 4.20 15.41 -5.82
C PRO A 134 5.10 16.65 -5.95
N ILE A 135 6.14 16.56 -6.77
CA ILE A 135 7.08 17.67 -7.04
C ILE A 135 6.80 18.27 -8.41
N ALA A 136 6.52 17.43 -9.40
CA ALA A 136 6.15 17.79 -10.75
C ALA A 136 5.25 16.70 -11.34
N VAL A 137 4.72 16.91 -12.54
CA VAL A 137 3.88 15.93 -13.24
C VAL A 137 4.61 14.57 -13.43
N ASP A 138 5.92 14.59 -13.52
CA ASP A 138 6.81 13.46 -13.78
C ASP A 138 7.79 13.16 -12.62
N ARG A 139 7.61 13.78 -11.48
CA ARG A 139 8.50 13.60 -10.31
C ARG A 139 7.75 13.58 -9.00
N THR A 140 8.05 12.57 -8.20
CA THR A 140 7.46 12.39 -6.87
C THR A 140 8.54 12.05 -5.83
N MET A 141 8.47 12.67 -4.67
CA MET A 141 9.23 12.29 -3.50
C MET A 141 8.39 11.36 -2.64
N ILE A 142 8.92 10.17 -2.35
CA ILE A 142 8.35 9.27 -1.34
C ILE A 142 9.28 9.26 -0.14
N GLU A 143 8.76 9.68 0.99
CA GLU A 143 9.46 9.62 2.28
C GLU A 143 8.90 8.46 3.08
N ILE A 144 9.75 7.51 3.47
CA ILE A 144 9.36 6.33 4.24
C ILE A 144 9.89 6.48 5.65
N GLN A 145 8.99 6.47 6.61
CA GLN A 145 9.30 6.57 8.03
C GLN A 145 8.92 5.25 8.72
N THR A 146 9.85 4.67 9.46
CA THR A 146 9.59 3.49 10.28
C THR A 146 9.44 3.90 11.74
N PHE A 147 8.36 3.45 12.37
CA PHE A 147 8.04 3.79 13.75
C PHE A 147 8.39 2.66 14.70
N ARG A 148 8.75 3.02 15.91
CA ARG A 148 8.81 2.08 17.02
C ARG A 148 7.57 2.23 17.88
N CYS A 149 6.78 1.18 18.00
CA CYS A 149 5.64 1.15 18.93
C CYS A 149 6.17 1.17 20.36
N LYS A 150 5.79 2.19 21.12
CA LYS A 150 6.18 2.31 22.53
C LYS A 150 5.62 1.13 23.32
N GLY A 151 6.47 0.44 24.05
CA GLY A 151 6.10 -0.73 24.87
C GLY A 151 6.09 -2.05 24.10
N ALA A 152 6.22 -2.07 22.77
CA ALA A 152 6.40 -3.32 22.05
C ALA A 152 7.81 -3.90 22.24
N PRO A 153 7.97 -5.24 22.17
CA PRO A 153 9.27 -5.89 22.21
C PRO A 153 10.21 -5.41 21.11
N ASP A 154 11.50 -5.33 21.39
CA ASP A 154 12.51 -4.86 20.43
C ASP A 154 12.52 -5.65 19.11
N GLY A 155 12.21 -6.94 19.17
CA GLY A 155 12.12 -7.79 18.00
C GLY A 155 11.10 -7.32 16.96
N VAL A 156 10.00 -6.70 17.39
CA VAL A 156 8.98 -6.13 16.51
C VAL A 156 9.57 -4.98 15.67
N PHE A 157 10.30 -4.08 16.33
CA PHE A 157 10.97 -2.98 15.63
C PHE A 157 12.11 -3.46 14.72
N LYS A 158 12.89 -4.46 15.17
CA LYS A 158 13.94 -5.06 14.33
C LYS A 158 13.37 -5.62 13.03
N ARG A 159 12.20 -6.29 13.08
CA ARG A 159 11.49 -6.76 11.87
C ARG A 159 11.03 -5.63 10.97
N ALA A 160 10.51 -4.55 11.55
CA ALA A 160 10.11 -3.38 10.78
C ALA A 160 11.30 -2.76 10.03
N MET A 161 12.46 -2.66 10.69
CA MET A 161 13.70 -2.19 10.06
C MET A 161 14.21 -3.14 9.00
N LEU A 162 14.13 -4.45 9.24
CA LEU A 162 14.51 -5.46 8.27
C LEU A 162 13.66 -5.34 6.99
N TYR A 163 12.35 -5.25 7.13
CA TYR A 163 11.45 -5.03 6.00
C TYR A 163 11.79 -3.73 5.25
N ALA A 164 12.06 -2.65 5.97
CA ALA A 164 12.47 -1.38 5.35
C ALA A 164 13.74 -1.55 4.49
N ASN A 165 14.70 -2.32 4.96
CA ASN A 165 15.96 -2.54 4.25
C ASN A 165 15.80 -3.50 3.07
N VAL A 166 15.01 -4.56 3.21
CA VAL A 166 14.85 -5.60 2.18
C VAL A 166 13.91 -5.15 1.05
N ILE A 167 12.84 -4.45 1.39
CA ILE A 167 11.80 -4.04 0.41
C ILE A 167 11.94 -2.58 -0.03
N ASN A 168 12.07 -1.65 0.93
CA ASN A 168 11.90 -0.23 0.63
C ASN A 168 13.21 0.54 0.42
N SER A 169 14.37 -0.09 0.62
CA SER A 169 15.65 0.56 0.37
C SER A 169 15.93 0.64 -1.13
N PRO A 170 16.40 1.79 -1.65
CA PRO A 170 16.91 1.86 -3.02
C PRO A 170 18.12 0.95 -3.30
N SER A 171 18.74 0.43 -2.25
CA SER A 171 19.86 -0.54 -2.33
C SER A 171 19.39 -1.99 -2.16
N SER A 172 18.09 -2.23 -2.06
CA SER A 172 17.53 -3.59 -1.97
C SER A 172 17.41 -4.22 -3.36
N ASN A 173 16.94 -5.46 -3.38
CA ASN A 173 16.66 -6.17 -4.64
C ASN A 173 15.20 -6.02 -5.10
N VAL A 174 14.34 -5.32 -4.35
CA VAL A 174 12.90 -5.18 -4.65
C VAL A 174 12.57 -3.76 -5.12
N MET A 175 12.86 -2.75 -4.31
CA MET A 175 12.52 -1.35 -4.65
C MET A 175 13.13 -0.84 -5.97
N PRO A 176 14.34 -1.20 -6.39
CA PRO A 176 14.88 -0.78 -7.69
C PRO A 176 14.03 -1.21 -8.88
N ASP A 177 13.42 -2.39 -8.81
CA ASP A 177 12.53 -2.90 -9.87
C ASP A 177 11.29 -1.98 -10.01
N ASP A 178 10.68 -1.63 -8.87
CA ASP A 178 9.56 -0.70 -8.85
C ASP A 178 9.93 0.69 -9.36
N ILE A 179 11.08 1.22 -8.94
CA ILE A 179 11.55 2.54 -9.37
C ILE A 179 11.73 2.58 -10.90
N GLU A 180 12.29 1.54 -11.47
CA GLU A 180 12.44 1.42 -12.93
C GLU A 180 11.08 1.27 -13.62
N LEU A 181 10.18 0.46 -13.06
CA LEU A 181 8.82 0.32 -13.56
C LEU A 181 8.08 1.65 -13.58
N TYR A 182 8.17 2.44 -12.51
CA TYR A 182 7.55 3.77 -12.44
C TYR A 182 8.07 4.71 -13.53
N ASN A 183 9.39 4.68 -13.80
CA ASN A 183 10.00 5.46 -14.86
C ASN A 183 9.45 5.06 -16.23
N ARG A 184 9.41 3.76 -16.52
CA ARG A 184 8.87 3.23 -17.78
C ARG A 184 7.40 3.55 -17.98
N CYS A 185 6.59 3.43 -16.93
CA CYS A 185 5.19 3.84 -16.98
C CYS A 185 5.05 5.33 -17.29
N GLN A 186 5.87 6.19 -16.71
CA GLN A 186 5.87 7.62 -16.98
C GLN A 186 6.25 7.92 -18.43
N GLU A 187 7.28 7.27 -18.94
CA GLU A 187 7.71 7.42 -20.33
C GLU A 187 6.64 6.94 -21.31
N GLY A 188 6.00 5.79 -21.02
CA GLY A 188 4.88 5.27 -21.81
C GLY A 188 3.70 6.24 -21.83
N ASN A 189 3.31 6.77 -20.67
CA ASN A 189 2.21 7.73 -20.54
C ASN A 189 2.50 9.08 -21.21
N ALA A 190 3.76 9.44 -21.45
CA ALA A 190 4.14 10.65 -22.18
C ALA A 190 4.06 10.50 -23.70
N THR A 191 3.87 9.28 -24.21
CA THR A 191 3.74 9.03 -25.64
C THR A 191 2.33 9.40 -26.14
N ARG A 192 2.19 9.66 -27.44
CA ARG A 192 0.90 9.94 -28.08
C ARG A 192 0.15 8.67 -28.50
N GLY A 193 0.69 7.50 -28.23
CA GLY A 193 0.16 6.23 -28.74
C GLY A 193 -0.92 5.57 -27.88
N GLY A 194 -1.23 6.12 -26.69
CA GLY A 194 -2.15 5.50 -25.73
C GLY A 194 -2.93 6.53 -24.94
N ASP A 195 -3.94 7.14 -25.57
CA ASP A 195 -4.80 8.13 -24.91
C ASP A 195 -5.72 7.51 -23.85
N TRP A 196 -5.94 6.19 -23.93
CA TRP A 196 -6.87 5.47 -23.07
C TRP A 196 -6.23 4.21 -22.48
N VAL A 197 -6.44 4.03 -21.17
CA VAL A 197 -6.10 2.80 -20.45
C VAL A 197 -7.40 2.18 -19.94
N SER A 198 -7.60 0.89 -20.23
CA SER A 198 -8.77 0.16 -19.75
C SER A 198 -8.51 -0.41 -18.36
N MET A 199 -9.42 -0.15 -17.42
CA MET A 199 -9.41 -0.68 -16.05
C MET A 199 -10.64 -1.57 -15.83
N HIS A 200 -10.82 -2.57 -16.70
CA HIS A 200 -12.04 -3.37 -16.77
C HIS A 200 -11.98 -4.68 -15.98
N ARG A 201 -10.81 -5.08 -15.47
CA ARG A 201 -10.67 -6.36 -14.77
C ARG A 201 -11.58 -6.40 -13.54
N TYR A 202 -12.55 -7.34 -13.57
CA TYR A 202 -13.63 -7.50 -12.61
C TYR A 202 -14.58 -6.28 -12.47
N HIS A 203 -14.65 -5.41 -13.47
CA HIS A 203 -15.63 -4.32 -13.47
C HIS A 203 -17.06 -4.89 -13.45
N GLY A 204 -17.90 -4.32 -12.58
CA GLY A 204 -19.30 -4.76 -12.42
C GLY A 204 -19.49 -5.95 -11.47
N SER A 205 -18.40 -6.47 -10.86
CA SER A 205 -18.48 -7.52 -9.83
C SER A 205 -18.28 -6.96 -8.42
N ASP A 206 -18.31 -5.65 -8.28
CA ASP A 206 -18.07 -4.93 -7.03
C ASP A 206 -19.13 -5.28 -5.98
N ARG A 207 -18.69 -5.51 -4.73
CA ARG A 207 -19.58 -5.76 -3.58
C ARG A 207 -19.53 -4.53 -2.70
N SER A 208 -20.73 -3.96 -2.43
CA SER A 208 -20.85 -2.81 -1.54
C SER A 208 -21.44 -3.24 -0.21
N ASP A 209 -20.92 -2.72 0.88
CA ASP A 209 -21.51 -2.87 2.22
C ASP A 209 -22.37 -1.67 2.62
N ALA A 210 -22.97 -1.77 3.81
CA ALA A 210 -23.87 -0.74 4.33
C ALA A 210 -23.17 0.59 4.62
N ASP A 211 -21.86 0.56 4.84
CA ASP A 211 -21.05 1.75 5.16
C ASP A 211 -20.49 2.44 3.89
N GLY A 212 -20.88 1.94 2.70
CA GLY A 212 -20.44 2.47 1.41
C GLY A 212 -19.03 2.07 1.03
N MET A 213 -18.42 1.12 1.74
CA MET A 213 -17.19 0.48 1.32
C MET A 213 -17.49 -0.46 0.15
N VAL A 214 -16.59 -0.48 -0.82
CA VAL A 214 -16.65 -1.42 -1.95
C VAL A 214 -15.49 -2.40 -1.85
N SER A 215 -15.76 -3.67 -2.06
CA SER A 215 -14.74 -4.72 -2.01
C SER A 215 -14.75 -5.61 -3.24
N LEU A 216 -13.58 -6.17 -3.53
CA LEU A 216 -13.38 -7.12 -4.63
C LEU A 216 -12.12 -7.95 -4.37
N ASN A 217 -11.92 -9.02 -5.16
CA ASN A 217 -10.75 -9.87 -5.03
C ASN A 217 -9.43 -9.12 -5.30
N GLY A 218 -8.32 -9.71 -4.84
CA GLY A 218 -7.01 -9.07 -4.84
C GLY A 218 -6.42 -8.79 -6.21
N THR A 219 -6.87 -9.43 -7.27
CA THR A 219 -6.38 -9.23 -8.64
C THR A 219 -7.23 -8.25 -9.46
N SER A 220 -8.24 -7.62 -8.85
CA SER A 220 -9.11 -6.65 -9.51
C SER A 220 -8.45 -5.28 -9.68
N GLU A 221 -9.02 -4.47 -10.57
CA GLU A 221 -8.62 -3.06 -10.76
C GLU A 221 -9.55 -2.07 -10.01
N LEU A 222 -10.29 -2.56 -9.01
CA LEU A 222 -11.14 -1.73 -8.15
C LEU A 222 -10.40 -0.51 -7.57
N PRO A 223 -9.20 -0.65 -6.97
CA PRO A 223 -8.51 0.50 -6.38
C PRO A 223 -8.12 1.56 -7.40
N MET A 224 -7.68 1.13 -8.61
CA MET A 224 -7.31 2.04 -9.68
C MET A 224 -8.53 2.84 -10.13
N ARG A 225 -9.66 2.18 -10.41
CA ARG A 225 -10.93 2.85 -10.75
C ARG A 225 -11.35 3.85 -9.66
N ASN A 226 -11.27 3.44 -8.40
CA ASN A 226 -11.61 4.30 -7.26
C ASN A 226 -10.73 5.54 -7.16
N GLN A 227 -9.40 5.37 -7.31
CA GLN A 227 -8.43 6.46 -7.24
C GLN A 227 -8.64 7.49 -8.37
N PHE A 228 -8.86 7.03 -9.60
CA PHE A 228 -9.11 7.93 -10.73
C PHE A 228 -10.47 8.61 -10.65
N HIS A 229 -11.49 7.93 -10.14
CA HIS A 229 -12.78 8.55 -9.86
C HIS A 229 -12.66 9.66 -8.81
N ALA A 230 -11.96 9.39 -7.72
CA ALA A 230 -11.69 10.39 -6.68
C ALA A 230 -10.88 11.57 -7.23
N TRP A 231 -9.84 11.31 -8.02
CA TRP A 231 -9.05 12.35 -8.66
C TRP A 231 -9.91 13.25 -9.55
N LYS A 232 -10.76 12.67 -10.37
CA LYS A 232 -11.72 13.41 -11.20
C LYS A 232 -12.61 14.32 -10.34
N THR A 233 -13.21 13.77 -9.28
CA THR A 233 -14.07 14.52 -8.37
C THR A 233 -13.34 15.70 -7.73
N TYR A 234 -12.10 15.52 -7.28
CA TYR A 234 -11.30 16.61 -6.71
C TYR A 234 -10.97 17.70 -7.74
N MET A 235 -10.65 17.31 -8.96
CA MET A 235 -10.34 18.27 -10.03
C MET A 235 -11.58 19.08 -10.44
N GLU A 236 -12.74 18.44 -10.53
CA GLU A 236 -14.01 19.10 -10.85
C GLU A 236 -14.47 20.06 -9.74
N ALA A 237 -14.30 19.68 -8.48
CA ALA A 237 -14.62 20.52 -7.33
C ALA A 237 -13.72 21.78 -7.26
N GLY A 238 -12.44 21.64 -7.63
CA GLY A 238 -11.50 22.77 -7.69
C GLY A 238 -11.73 23.69 -8.89
N ALA A 239 -12.41 23.21 -9.93
CA ALA A 239 -12.73 23.98 -11.13
C ALA A 239 -14.08 24.73 -11.02
N ALA A 240 -14.86 24.54 -9.93
CA ALA A 240 -16.07 25.33 -9.72
C ALA A 240 -15.71 26.83 -9.72
N PRO A 241 -16.42 27.69 -10.50
CA PRO A 241 -16.11 29.11 -10.54
C PRO A 241 -16.21 29.67 -9.11
N THR A 242 -15.16 30.33 -8.67
CA THR A 242 -15.21 31.18 -7.50
C THR A 242 -16.28 32.23 -7.80
N GLY A 243 -17.52 31.95 -7.37
CA GLY A 243 -18.62 32.88 -7.52
C GLY A 243 -18.17 34.20 -6.93
N THR A 244 -18.24 35.24 -7.73
CA THR A 244 -18.08 36.62 -7.31
C THR A 244 -18.87 36.81 -6.02
N ALA A 245 -18.16 36.99 -4.91
CA ALA A 245 -18.75 37.43 -3.68
C ALA A 245 -19.45 38.76 -3.99
N ALA A 246 -20.76 38.73 -4.06
CA ALA A 246 -21.55 39.94 -4.08
C ALA A 246 -21.22 40.71 -2.80
N ALA A 247 -20.57 41.84 -2.98
CA ALA A 247 -20.35 42.78 -1.94
C ALA A 247 -21.73 43.35 -1.52
N THR A 248 -22.37 42.75 -0.54
CA THR A 248 -23.41 43.40 0.21
C THR A 248 -22.74 44.10 1.37
N GLY A 249 -22.42 45.38 1.14
CA GLY A 249 -22.19 46.28 2.23
C GLY A 249 -23.45 46.44 3.08
N ASP A 250 -23.32 46.23 4.35
CA ASP A 250 -24.06 47.05 5.32
C ASP A 250 -23.23 47.18 6.60
N ARG A 251 -22.81 48.41 6.84
CA ARG A 251 -22.27 48.86 8.11
C ARG A 251 -23.44 49.12 9.03
N ALA A 252 -23.45 48.49 10.16
CA ALA A 252 -24.12 49.07 11.32
C ALA A 252 -23.19 48.92 12.53
N CYS A 253 -22.78 50.09 13.00
CA CYS A 253 -22.19 50.27 14.32
C CYS A 253 -23.21 49.92 15.41
N CYS A 254 -22.79 49.26 16.44
CA CYS A 254 -22.85 49.64 17.87
C CYS A 254 -22.00 48.66 18.66
#